data_26331eb3d2fab71f4edd2782050e216c
#
_entry.id   26331eb3d2fab71f4edd2782050e216c
#
_cell.length_a   1.000
_cell.length_b   1.000
_cell.length_c   1.000
_cell.angle_alpha   90.00
_cell.angle_beta   90.00
_cell.angle_gamma   90.00
#
_symmetry.space_group_name_H-M   'P 1'
#
loop_
_entity.id
_entity.type
_entity.pdbx_description
1 polymer ?
#
loop_
_entity_poly.entity_id
_entity_poly.type
_entity_poly.pdbx_seq_one_letter_code
_entity_poly.pdbx_strand_id
1 'polypeptide(L)'
;METLLALLHNLKPGLTLIFCNQRESVDRVRQFLTDRGIIAEAFHGGMEQADRERALCKFRNHSSYICISTDLAARGLDIPEVKYIVHYHLPVDFESFTHRNGRTARMHAEGEAFIILGPTEQMPEYATEATDFRIDPKANFLQTPPMATFHFAAGKKEKISKGDIVGFLTQKGKLAADEIGLIEIKDHYSYVAVTRDKAHETLTRLKNEKIKGKKVK
;
A
#
# COMPACT_ATOMS: atom_id res chain seq x y z
N MET A 1 -12.16 -14.54 5.50
CA MET A 1 -12.15 -13.29 4.72
C MET A 1 -13.14 -12.26 5.27
N GLU A 2 -14.37 -12.63 5.58
CA GLU A 2 -15.35 -11.68 6.16
C GLU A 2 -14.87 -11.06 7.48
N THR A 3 -14.20 -11.83 8.35
CA THR A 3 -13.57 -11.32 9.57
C THR A 3 -12.51 -10.23 9.28
N LEU A 4 -11.69 -10.44 8.24
CA LEU A 4 -10.73 -9.44 7.79
C LEU A 4 -11.44 -8.17 7.31
N LEU A 5 -12.49 -8.30 6.51
CA LEU A 5 -13.27 -7.16 6.04
C LEU A 5 -13.89 -6.39 7.21
N ALA A 6 -14.50 -7.09 8.16
CA ALA A 6 -15.06 -6.48 9.36
C ALA A 6 -13.99 -5.75 10.18
N LEU A 7 -12.80 -6.36 10.36
CA LEU A 7 -11.67 -5.69 11.02
C LEU A 7 -11.28 -4.40 10.28
N LEU A 8 -11.10 -4.45 8.96
CA LEU A 8 -10.69 -3.28 8.17
C LEU A 8 -11.72 -2.13 8.27
N HIS A 9 -13.01 -2.44 8.34
CA HIS A 9 -14.06 -1.43 8.60
C HIS A 9 -13.97 -0.81 9.99
N ASN A 10 -13.34 -1.49 10.93
CA ASN A 10 -13.16 -0.99 12.31
C ASN A 10 -11.84 -0.22 12.50
N LEU A 11 -10.91 -0.30 11.54
CA LEU A 11 -9.64 0.42 11.61
C LEU A 11 -9.76 1.83 11.03
N LYS A 12 -9.26 2.82 11.77
CA LYS A 12 -9.13 4.19 11.27
C LYS A 12 -8.13 4.24 10.11
N PRO A 13 -8.20 5.23 9.22
CA PRO A 13 -7.27 5.35 8.10
C PRO A 13 -5.80 5.27 8.53
N GLY A 14 -5.03 4.47 7.82
CA GLY A 14 -3.61 4.26 8.06
C GLY A 14 -3.04 3.11 7.25
N LEU A 15 -1.73 3.13 7.06
CA LEU A 15 -1.05 2.04 6.35
C LEU A 15 -1.21 0.73 7.12
N THR A 16 -1.73 -0.27 6.43
CA THR A 16 -2.05 -1.60 6.95
C THR A 16 -1.28 -2.66 6.16
N LEU A 17 -0.49 -3.46 6.84
CA LEU A 17 0.22 -4.59 6.24
C LEU A 17 -0.42 -5.90 6.70
N ILE A 18 -0.94 -6.66 5.74
CA ILE A 18 -1.61 -7.94 5.97
C ILE A 18 -0.66 -9.06 5.60
N PHE A 19 -0.40 -9.97 6.52
CA PHE A 19 0.49 -11.10 6.29
C PHE A 19 -0.26 -12.40 5.99
N CYS A 20 0.11 -13.02 4.87
CA CYS A 20 -0.30 -14.36 4.47
C CYS A 20 0.92 -15.28 4.40
N ASN A 21 0.76 -16.59 4.69
CA ASN A 21 1.86 -17.54 4.62
C ASN A 21 2.19 -17.98 3.19
N GLN A 22 1.22 -17.86 2.25
CA GLN A 22 1.35 -18.32 0.86
C GLN A 22 0.99 -17.22 -0.11
N ARG A 23 1.67 -17.17 -1.27
CA ARG A 23 1.43 -16.19 -2.35
C ARG A 23 0.01 -16.27 -2.92
N GLU A 24 -0.52 -17.50 -3.08
CA GLU A 24 -1.88 -17.73 -3.56
C GLU A 24 -2.92 -17.14 -2.62
N SER A 25 -2.63 -17.11 -1.32
CA SER A 25 -3.49 -16.46 -0.33
C SER A 25 -3.41 -14.94 -0.39
N VAL A 26 -2.22 -14.40 -0.72
CA VAL A 26 -2.06 -12.95 -0.98
C VAL A 26 -2.96 -12.52 -2.13
N ASP A 27 -2.90 -13.24 -3.26
CA ASP A 27 -3.70 -12.94 -4.44
C ASP A 27 -5.21 -13.06 -4.18
N ARG A 28 -5.63 -14.12 -3.46
CA ARG A 28 -7.04 -14.32 -3.09
C ARG A 28 -7.58 -13.22 -2.18
N VAL A 29 -6.80 -12.82 -1.17
CA VAL A 29 -7.20 -11.74 -0.26
C VAL A 29 -7.27 -10.41 -1.02
N ARG A 30 -6.27 -10.12 -1.86
CA ARG A 30 -6.29 -8.92 -2.70
C ARG A 30 -7.53 -8.90 -3.61
N GLN A 31 -7.82 -10.00 -4.31
CA GLN A 31 -8.98 -10.10 -5.21
C GLN A 31 -10.28 -9.88 -4.45
N PHE A 32 -10.44 -10.55 -3.29
CA PHE A 32 -11.60 -10.39 -2.41
C PHE A 32 -11.87 -8.94 -2.00
N LEU A 33 -10.80 -8.18 -1.66
CA LEU A 33 -10.90 -6.76 -1.30
C LEU A 33 -11.22 -5.91 -2.53
N THR A 34 -10.56 -6.18 -3.67
CA THR A 34 -10.76 -5.43 -4.91
C THR A 34 -12.18 -5.58 -5.45
N ASP A 35 -12.76 -6.77 -5.39
CA ASP A 35 -14.16 -7.04 -5.80
C ASP A 35 -15.18 -6.24 -4.96
N ARG A 36 -14.75 -5.76 -3.79
CA ARG A 36 -15.55 -4.88 -2.90
C ARG A 36 -15.18 -3.41 -3.02
N GLY A 37 -14.42 -3.03 -4.04
CA GLY A 37 -14.00 -1.65 -4.29
C GLY A 37 -12.88 -1.14 -3.36
N ILE A 38 -12.25 -2.03 -2.57
CA ILE A 38 -11.19 -1.65 -1.65
C ILE A 38 -9.84 -1.70 -2.38
N ILE A 39 -9.11 -0.58 -2.34
CA ILE A 39 -7.79 -0.47 -2.96
C ILE A 39 -6.76 -1.19 -2.09
N ALA A 40 -6.21 -2.28 -2.61
CA ALA A 40 -5.22 -3.10 -1.95
C ALA A 40 -4.16 -3.60 -2.94
N GLU A 41 -2.90 -3.64 -2.52
CA GLU A 41 -1.77 -4.09 -3.32
C GLU A 41 -1.29 -5.45 -2.81
N ALA A 42 -1.01 -6.36 -3.75
CA ALA A 42 -0.32 -7.62 -3.47
C ALA A 42 1.19 -7.41 -3.53
N PHE A 43 1.93 -8.11 -2.67
CA PHE A 43 3.39 -8.09 -2.67
C PHE A 43 3.97 -9.45 -2.27
N HIS A 44 4.45 -10.22 -3.27
CA HIS A 44 5.06 -11.54 -3.04
C HIS A 44 6.09 -11.90 -4.12
N GLY A 45 6.90 -12.92 -3.85
CA GLY A 45 8.01 -13.31 -4.71
C GLY A 45 7.62 -13.87 -6.09
N GLY A 46 6.35 -14.23 -6.31
CA GLY A 46 5.85 -14.69 -7.63
C GLY A 46 5.47 -13.55 -8.59
N MET A 47 5.55 -12.28 -8.15
CA MET A 47 5.24 -11.13 -9.01
C MET A 47 6.47 -10.72 -9.81
N GLU A 48 6.24 -10.14 -10.99
CA GLU A 48 7.27 -9.46 -11.77
C GLU A 48 7.86 -8.27 -10.98
N GLN A 49 9.14 -7.97 -11.16
CA GLN A 49 9.82 -6.91 -10.43
C GLN A 49 9.15 -5.55 -10.59
N ALA A 50 8.70 -5.22 -11.81
CA ALA A 50 8.01 -3.96 -12.09
C ALA A 50 6.68 -3.83 -11.32
N ASP A 51 5.94 -4.94 -11.17
CA ASP A 51 4.68 -4.95 -10.42
C ASP A 51 4.92 -4.80 -8.92
N ARG A 52 5.97 -5.45 -8.40
CA ARG A 52 6.41 -5.29 -7.01
C ARG A 52 6.78 -3.84 -6.70
N GLU A 53 7.59 -3.21 -7.57
CA GLU A 53 7.97 -1.81 -7.41
C GLU A 53 6.77 -0.87 -7.46
N ARG A 54 5.81 -1.14 -8.35
CA ARG A 54 4.58 -0.35 -8.46
C ARG A 54 3.71 -0.50 -7.20
N ALA A 55 3.52 -1.72 -6.71
CA ALA A 55 2.74 -1.97 -5.49
C ALA A 55 3.36 -1.26 -4.28
N LEU A 56 4.68 -1.37 -4.11
CA LEU A 56 5.40 -0.73 -3.03
C LEU A 56 5.37 0.81 -3.13
N CYS A 57 5.50 1.35 -4.34
CA CYS A 57 5.38 2.79 -4.59
C CYS A 57 3.99 3.31 -4.17
N LYS A 58 2.92 2.63 -4.58
CA LYS A 58 1.54 3.00 -4.23
C LYS A 58 1.28 2.93 -2.72
N PHE A 59 1.86 1.95 -2.05
CA PHE A 59 1.75 1.83 -0.60
C PHE A 59 2.51 2.97 0.10
N ARG A 60 3.76 3.25 -0.30
CA ARG A 60 4.57 4.33 0.28
C ARG A 60 4.00 5.72 0.07
N ASN A 61 3.36 5.96 -1.07
CA ASN A 61 2.85 7.27 -1.45
C ASN A 61 1.37 7.49 -1.10
N HIS A 62 0.80 6.61 -0.28
CA HIS A 62 -0.58 6.66 0.18
C HIS A 62 -1.64 6.57 -0.94
N SER A 63 -1.30 5.97 -2.09
CA SER A 63 -2.29 5.64 -3.14
C SER A 63 -3.03 4.33 -2.84
N SER A 64 -2.47 3.51 -1.94
CA SER A 64 -3.10 2.36 -1.31
C SER A 64 -2.76 2.36 0.17
N TYR A 65 -3.75 2.12 1.03
CA TYR A 65 -3.53 1.95 2.46
C TYR A 65 -3.27 0.50 2.87
N ILE A 66 -3.55 -0.44 1.98
CA ILE A 66 -3.48 -1.87 2.28
C ILE A 66 -2.45 -2.53 1.37
N CYS A 67 -1.49 -3.21 1.98
CA CYS A 67 -0.57 -4.11 1.29
C CYS A 67 -0.70 -5.50 1.89
N ILE A 68 -0.88 -6.51 1.05
CA ILE A 68 -0.94 -7.91 1.45
C ILE A 68 0.36 -8.58 1.02
N SER A 69 1.07 -9.23 1.94
CA SER A 69 2.41 -9.76 1.66
C SER A 69 2.65 -11.10 2.31
N THR A 70 3.67 -11.81 1.80
CA THR A 70 4.29 -12.95 2.49
C THR A 70 5.51 -12.48 3.30
N ASP A 71 5.89 -13.25 4.33
CA ASP A 71 7.07 -12.94 5.16
C ASP A 71 8.34 -12.76 4.34
N LEU A 72 8.61 -13.69 3.43
CA LEU A 72 9.81 -13.66 2.61
C LEU A 72 9.88 -12.40 1.74
N ALA A 73 8.75 -11.98 1.19
CA ALA A 73 8.70 -10.78 0.36
C ALA A 73 8.86 -9.49 1.19
N ALA A 74 8.32 -9.47 2.40
CA ALA A 74 8.40 -8.32 3.31
C ALA A 74 9.78 -8.15 3.96
N ARG A 75 10.61 -9.20 4.00
CA ARG A 75 11.98 -9.13 4.56
C ARG A 75 12.88 -8.25 3.68
N GLY A 76 13.62 -7.35 4.30
CA GLY A 76 14.58 -6.49 3.59
C GLY A 76 13.96 -5.37 2.74
N LEU A 77 12.64 -5.19 2.77
CA LEU A 77 12.00 -4.08 2.08
C LEU A 77 12.05 -2.80 2.89
N ASP A 78 12.25 -1.72 2.16
CA ASP A 78 12.01 -0.36 2.64
C ASP A 78 10.48 -0.09 2.63
N ILE A 79 9.79 -0.73 3.59
CA ILE A 79 8.37 -0.49 3.85
C ILE A 79 8.29 0.64 4.87
N PRO A 80 7.46 1.67 4.62
CA PRO A 80 7.24 2.71 5.59
C PRO A 80 6.69 2.11 6.90
N GLU A 81 6.84 2.82 7.97
CA GLU A 81 6.22 2.46 9.22
C GLU A 81 4.70 2.34 9.04
N VAL A 82 4.16 1.17 9.35
CA VAL A 82 2.74 0.91 9.20
C VAL A 82 2.02 1.10 10.53
N LYS A 83 0.80 1.58 10.45
CA LYS A 83 -0.05 1.76 11.62
C LYS A 83 -0.62 0.43 12.11
N TYR A 84 -0.95 -0.47 11.18
CA TYR A 84 -1.59 -1.73 11.49
C TYR A 84 -0.86 -2.91 10.85
N ILE A 85 -0.62 -3.94 11.66
CA ILE A 85 -0.22 -5.28 11.21
C ILE A 85 -1.42 -6.21 11.36
N VAL A 86 -1.74 -6.99 10.34
CA VAL A 86 -2.76 -8.03 10.42
C VAL A 86 -2.14 -9.38 10.08
N HIS A 87 -2.09 -10.26 11.05
CA HIS A 87 -1.74 -11.66 10.83
C HIS A 87 -2.99 -12.40 10.33
N TYR A 88 -3.22 -12.36 9.02
CA TYR A 88 -4.33 -13.08 8.38
C TYR A 88 -4.14 -14.60 8.46
N HIS A 89 -2.91 -15.06 8.37
CA HIS A 89 -2.48 -16.38 8.78
C HIS A 89 -1.48 -16.25 9.92
N LEU A 90 -1.58 -17.15 10.90
CA LEU A 90 -0.63 -17.22 12.00
C LEU A 90 0.81 -17.34 11.46
N PRO A 91 1.77 -16.59 12.01
CA PRO A 91 3.20 -16.82 11.74
C PRO A 91 3.60 -18.23 12.20
N VAL A 92 4.53 -18.82 11.47
CA VAL A 92 4.97 -20.20 11.74
C VAL A 92 5.75 -20.35 13.04
N ASP A 93 6.37 -19.25 13.54
CA ASP A 93 7.20 -19.22 14.74
C ASP A 93 7.25 -17.80 15.35
N PHE A 94 7.84 -17.72 16.54
CA PHE A 94 8.05 -16.47 17.27
C PHE A 94 8.94 -15.48 16.52
N GLU A 95 9.95 -15.95 15.79
CA GLU A 95 10.83 -15.07 15.01
C GLU A 95 10.06 -14.37 13.91
N SER A 96 9.23 -15.10 13.16
CA SER A 96 8.36 -14.54 12.14
C SER A 96 7.33 -13.57 12.72
N PHE A 97 6.76 -13.88 13.89
CA PHE A 97 5.87 -12.97 14.62
C PHE A 97 6.55 -11.65 14.96
N THR A 98 7.76 -11.72 15.53
CA THR A 98 8.55 -10.54 15.90
C THR A 98 8.95 -9.72 14.67
N HIS A 99 9.36 -10.37 13.57
CA HIS A 99 9.73 -9.70 12.33
C HIS A 99 8.54 -8.99 11.67
N ARG A 100 7.34 -9.59 11.71
CA ARG A 100 6.12 -8.95 11.21
C ARG A 100 5.79 -7.72 12.04
N ASN A 101 5.78 -7.86 13.36
CA ASN A 101 5.46 -6.76 14.28
C ASN A 101 6.51 -5.65 14.24
N GLY A 102 7.76 -5.97 13.94
CA GLY A 102 8.82 -4.99 13.73
C GLY A 102 8.63 -4.05 12.51
N ARG A 103 7.52 -4.15 11.78
CA ARG A 103 7.10 -3.20 10.74
C ARG A 103 6.24 -2.06 11.27
N THR A 104 5.81 -2.13 12.52
CA THR A 104 5.06 -1.09 13.23
C THR A 104 5.83 -0.64 14.48
N ALA A 105 5.42 0.47 15.09
CA ALA A 105 5.94 0.97 16.37
C ALA A 105 7.47 1.19 16.43
N ARG A 106 8.09 1.73 15.37
CA ARG A 106 9.48 2.18 15.43
C ARG A 106 9.57 3.53 16.13
N MET A 107 10.33 3.56 17.23
CA MET A 107 10.83 4.73 17.97
C MET A 107 9.84 5.76 18.55
N HIS A 108 8.63 5.99 18.04
CA HIS A 108 7.66 6.95 18.60
C HIS A 108 6.22 6.80 18.06
N ALA A 109 5.91 5.80 17.25
CA ALA A 109 4.57 5.61 16.70
C ALA A 109 3.80 4.53 17.47
N GLU A 110 2.56 4.80 17.78
CA GLU A 110 1.60 3.81 18.27
C GLU A 110 1.15 2.94 17.10
N GLY A 111 1.58 1.68 17.07
CA GLY A 111 1.13 0.71 16.09
C GLY A 111 0.36 -0.41 16.76
N GLU A 112 -0.60 -0.97 16.04
CA GLU A 112 -1.43 -2.06 16.52
C GLU A 112 -1.25 -3.30 15.66
N ALA A 113 -1.19 -4.48 16.30
CA ALA A 113 -1.12 -5.77 15.61
C ALA A 113 -2.36 -6.60 15.94
N PHE A 114 -2.95 -7.20 14.90
CA PHE A 114 -4.14 -8.03 15.00
C PHE A 114 -3.85 -9.43 14.52
N ILE A 115 -4.40 -10.42 15.20
CA ILE A 115 -4.37 -11.83 14.82
C ILE A 115 -5.79 -12.25 14.44
N ILE A 116 -5.96 -12.86 13.27
CA ILE A 116 -7.21 -13.50 12.89
C ILE A 116 -7.03 -15.00 13.08
N LEU A 117 -7.80 -15.57 14.01
CA LEU A 117 -7.83 -17.01 14.24
C LEU A 117 -8.92 -17.66 13.38
N GLY A 118 -8.57 -18.76 12.73
CA GLY A 118 -9.54 -19.64 12.11
C GLY A 118 -10.34 -20.43 13.15
N PRO A 119 -11.44 -21.10 12.75
CA PRO A 119 -12.34 -21.79 13.69
C PRO A 119 -11.67 -22.89 14.52
N THR A 120 -10.59 -23.46 14.02
CA THR A 120 -9.83 -24.57 14.65
C THR A 120 -8.45 -24.15 15.15
N GLU A 121 -8.08 -22.89 14.95
CA GLU A 121 -6.79 -22.37 15.40
C GLU A 121 -6.88 -21.91 16.84
N GLN A 122 -5.82 -22.14 17.60
CA GLN A 122 -5.67 -21.68 18.96
C GLN A 122 -4.66 -20.53 19.01
N MET A 123 -4.80 -19.66 20.01
CA MET A 123 -3.84 -18.62 20.27
C MET A 123 -2.46 -19.22 20.53
N PRO A 124 -1.43 -18.88 19.74
CA PRO A 124 -0.08 -19.43 19.95
C PRO A 124 0.56 -18.86 21.21
N GLU A 125 1.48 -19.64 21.81
CA GLU A 125 2.17 -19.26 23.04
C GLU A 125 2.91 -17.91 22.93
N TYR A 126 3.39 -17.56 21.75
CA TYR A 126 4.08 -16.29 21.53
C TYR A 126 3.15 -15.06 21.46
N ALA A 127 1.84 -15.24 21.56
CA ALA A 127 0.86 -14.16 21.48
C ALA A 127 -0.18 -14.21 22.62
N THR A 128 0.14 -14.85 23.75
CA THR A 128 -0.76 -15.01 24.89
C THR A 128 -1.16 -13.70 25.57
N GLU A 129 -0.41 -12.63 25.35
CA GLU A 129 -0.75 -11.29 25.85
C GLU A 129 -1.80 -10.57 24.98
N ALA A 130 -2.15 -11.12 23.82
CA ALA A 130 -3.18 -10.53 22.96
C ALA A 130 -4.55 -10.56 23.64
N THR A 131 -5.28 -9.47 23.46
CA THR A 131 -6.64 -9.32 23.98
C THR A 131 -7.65 -9.36 22.86
N ASP A 132 -8.88 -9.77 23.17
CA ASP A 132 -9.97 -9.81 22.20
C ASP A 132 -10.29 -8.44 21.64
N PHE A 133 -10.25 -8.29 20.32
CA PHE A 133 -10.71 -7.08 19.66
C PHE A 133 -12.21 -7.19 19.33
N ARG A 134 -12.98 -6.27 19.87
CA ARG A 134 -14.42 -6.25 19.64
C ARG A 134 -14.75 -5.55 18.32
N ILE A 135 -15.27 -6.29 17.37
CA ILE A 135 -15.79 -5.74 16.11
C ILE A 135 -17.13 -5.01 16.38
N ASP A 136 -17.20 -3.75 16.01
CA ASP A 136 -18.46 -3.02 15.90
C ASP A 136 -19.04 -3.25 14.49
N PRO A 137 -20.18 -3.92 14.34
CA PRO A 137 -20.78 -4.20 13.03
C PRO A 137 -21.29 -2.95 12.31
N LYS A 138 -21.37 -1.81 13.01
CA LYS A 138 -21.77 -0.51 12.43
C LYS A 138 -20.60 0.36 12.05
N ALA A 139 -19.38 -0.01 12.44
CA ALA A 139 -18.19 0.75 12.09
C ALA A 139 -17.95 0.74 10.59
N ASN A 140 -17.59 1.88 10.04
CA ASN A 140 -17.19 2.02 8.64
C ASN A 140 -16.12 3.13 8.53
N PHE A 141 -14.95 2.85 9.11
CA PHE A 141 -13.79 3.77 9.06
C PHE A 141 -12.92 3.57 7.82
N LEU A 142 -13.21 2.54 7.00
CA LEU A 142 -12.45 2.27 5.79
C LEU A 142 -12.66 3.40 4.77
N GLN A 143 -11.59 4.11 4.49
CA GLN A 143 -11.62 5.25 3.56
C GLN A 143 -10.83 4.95 2.28
N THR A 144 -11.26 5.58 1.20
CA THR A 144 -10.48 5.60 -0.03
C THR A 144 -9.18 6.39 0.21
N PRO A 145 -8.02 5.84 -0.18
CA PRO A 145 -6.74 6.55 -0.05
C PRO A 145 -6.74 7.91 -0.76
N PRO A 146 -6.16 8.97 -0.15
CA PRO A 146 -6.27 10.33 -0.66
C PRO A 146 -5.46 10.59 -1.93
N MET A 147 -4.46 9.74 -2.21
CA MET A 147 -3.59 9.90 -3.36
C MET A 147 -3.90 8.88 -4.45
N ALA A 148 -3.52 9.20 -5.68
CA ALA A 148 -3.48 8.31 -6.82
C ALA A 148 -2.08 8.36 -7.45
N THR A 149 -1.56 7.26 -7.96
CA THR A 149 -0.23 7.21 -8.57
C THR A 149 -0.31 7.36 -10.08
N PHE A 150 0.38 8.36 -10.62
CA PHE A 150 0.65 8.49 -12.05
C PHE A 150 1.95 7.78 -12.41
N HIS A 151 1.97 7.16 -13.56
CA HIS A 151 3.15 6.55 -14.19
C HIS A 151 3.57 7.36 -15.40
N PHE A 152 4.82 7.77 -15.42
CA PHE A 152 5.45 8.43 -16.57
C PHE A 152 6.43 7.45 -17.22
N ALA A 153 6.31 7.20 -18.52
CA ALA A 153 7.24 6.36 -19.28
C ALA A 153 8.54 7.13 -19.62
N ALA A 154 9.10 7.81 -18.62
CA ALA A 154 10.35 8.55 -18.70
C ALA A 154 10.99 8.66 -17.30
N GLY A 155 12.31 8.52 -17.24
CA GLY A 155 13.08 8.50 -16.00
C GLY A 155 14.42 9.19 -16.10
N LYS A 156 15.41 8.70 -15.34
CA LYS A 156 16.78 9.27 -15.32
C LYS A 156 17.46 9.22 -16.70
N LYS A 157 17.27 8.13 -17.44
CA LYS A 157 17.84 7.95 -18.79
C LYS A 157 17.30 8.99 -19.79
N GLU A 158 16.06 9.42 -19.61
CA GLU A 158 15.43 10.48 -20.37
C GLU A 158 15.69 11.87 -19.77
N LYS A 159 16.61 11.97 -18.79
CA LYS A 159 16.99 13.21 -18.09
C LYS A 159 15.82 13.92 -17.39
N ILE A 160 14.85 13.13 -16.89
CA ILE A 160 13.74 13.64 -16.10
C ILE A 160 14.20 13.86 -14.67
N SER A 161 13.89 15.01 -14.11
CA SER A 161 14.08 15.38 -12.71
C SER A 161 12.75 15.53 -11.99
N LYS A 162 12.79 15.56 -10.65
CA LYS A 162 11.58 15.87 -9.84
C LYS A 162 11.01 17.25 -10.19
N GLY A 163 11.87 18.23 -10.41
CA GLY A 163 11.45 19.58 -10.82
C GLY A 163 10.72 19.59 -12.17
N ASP A 164 11.16 18.78 -13.14
CA ASP A 164 10.46 18.66 -14.43
C ASP A 164 9.04 18.09 -14.26
N ILE A 165 8.88 17.07 -13.40
CA ILE A 165 7.58 16.48 -13.12
C ILE A 165 6.67 17.48 -12.40
N VAL A 166 7.17 18.15 -11.36
CA VAL A 166 6.39 19.18 -10.65
C VAL A 166 5.98 20.31 -11.62
N GLY A 167 6.93 20.88 -12.37
CA GLY A 167 6.64 21.91 -13.35
C GLY A 167 5.61 21.48 -14.40
N PHE A 168 5.70 20.25 -14.88
CA PHE A 168 4.76 19.71 -15.83
C PHE A 168 3.35 19.56 -15.23
N LEU A 169 3.25 19.02 -14.03
CA LEU A 169 1.97 18.83 -13.34
C LEU A 169 1.31 20.16 -12.96
N THR A 170 2.09 21.14 -12.52
CA THR A 170 1.55 22.45 -12.16
C THR A 170 1.15 23.28 -13.39
N GLN A 171 2.00 23.33 -14.42
CA GLN A 171 1.75 24.16 -15.61
C GLN A 171 0.70 23.56 -16.54
N LYS A 172 0.81 22.25 -16.83
CA LYS A 172 -0.05 21.55 -17.78
C LYS A 172 -1.19 20.80 -17.09
N GLY A 173 -0.91 20.17 -15.96
CA GLY A 173 -1.89 19.43 -15.16
C GLY A 173 -2.80 20.34 -14.32
N LYS A 174 -2.38 21.60 -14.07
CA LYS A 174 -3.09 22.57 -13.23
C LYS A 174 -3.25 22.12 -11.77
N LEU A 175 -2.30 21.33 -11.29
CA LEU A 175 -2.22 20.98 -9.88
C LEU A 175 -1.52 22.06 -9.07
N ALA A 176 -1.98 22.28 -7.86
CA ALA A 176 -1.24 23.04 -6.84
C ALA A 176 -0.07 22.20 -6.31
N ALA A 177 0.93 22.84 -5.71
CA ALA A 177 2.12 22.13 -5.24
C ALA A 177 1.82 21.13 -4.12
N ASP A 178 0.87 21.42 -3.26
CA ASP A 178 0.38 20.57 -2.17
C ASP A 178 -0.51 19.41 -2.64
N GLU A 179 -0.99 19.44 -3.89
CA GLU A 179 -1.70 18.33 -4.54
C GLU A 179 -0.73 17.30 -5.14
N ILE A 180 0.58 17.55 -5.11
CA ILE A 180 1.63 16.67 -5.64
C ILE A 180 2.38 16.06 -4.45
N GLY A 181 2.30 14.75 -4.31
CA GLY A 181 2.97 14.02 -3.24
C GLY A 181 4.33 13.42 -3.66
N LEU A 182 4.64 12.24 -3.14
CA LEU A 182 5.92 11.56 -3.35
C LEU A 182 6.20 11.32 -4.84
N ILE A 183 7.41 11.71 -5.28
CA ILE A 183 7.93 11.46 -6.62
C ILE A 183 9.11 10.49 -6.54
N GLU A 184 8.99 9.36 -7.21
CA GLU A 184 10.06 8.37 -7.40
C GLU A 184 10.49 8.32 -8.86
N ILE A 185 11.78 8.58 -9.14
CA ILE A 185 12.34 8.51 -10.49
C ILE A 185 13.23 7.29 -10.60
N LYS A 186 12.87 6.40 -11.50
CA LYS A 186 13.64 5.22 -11.88
C LYS A 186 14.43 5.48 -13.19
N ASP A 187 15.12 4.50 -13.70
CA ASP A 187 15.95 4.69 -14.90
C ASP A 187 15.12 5.07 -16.13
N HIS A 188 14.00 4.37 -16.40
CA HIS A 188 13.20 4.53 -17.61
C HIS A 188 11.76 5.00 -17.36
N TYR A 189 11.36 5.15 -16.10
CA TYR A 189 10.01 5.61 -15.74
C TYR A 189 10.03 6.33 -14.41
N SER A 190 8.93 6.99 -14.11
CA SER A 190 8.74 7.69 -12.84
C SER A 190 7.33 7.46 -12.31
N TYR A 191 7.20 7.45 -11.00
CA TYR A 191 5.92 7.47 -10.30
C TYR A 191 5.77 8.78 -9.56
N VAL A 192 4.55 9.31 -9.55
CA VAL A 192 4.21 10.48 -8.75
C VAL A 192 2.83 10.31 -8.14
N ALA A 193 2.71 10.60 -6.85
CA ALA A 193 1.44 10.68 -6.18
C ALA A 193 0.78 12.04 -6.48
N VAL A 194 -0.51 12.01 -6.78
CA VAL A 194 -1.34 13.22 -6.94
C VAL A 194 -2.61 13.04 -6.12
N THR A 195 -3.22 14.14 -5.68
CA THR A 195 -4.50 14.10 -4.97
C THR A 195 -5.54 13.36 -5.81
N ARG A 196 -6.20 12.37 -5.22
CA ARG A 196 -7.06 11.40 -5.94
C ARG A 196 -8.22 12.04 -6.68
N ASP A 197 -8.91 12.99 -6.04
CA ASP A 197 -10.04 13.70 -6.62
C ASP A 197 -9.65 14.58 -7.84
N LYS A 198 -8.40 14.98 -7.96
CA LYS A 198 -7.86 15.68 -9.13
C LYS A 198 -7.29 14.77 -10.20
N ALA A 199 -7.06 13.49 -9.90
CA ALA A 199 -6.31 12.59 -10.77
C ALA A 199 -6.96 12.42 -12.16
N HIS A 200 -8.26 12.19 -12.21
CA HIS A 200 -8.96 11.97 -13.50
C HIS A 200 -8.90 13.21 -14.41
N GLU A 201 -9.21 14.37 -13.85
CA GLU A 201 -9.17 15.64 -14.58
C GLU A 201 -7.75 15.97 -15.06
N THR A 202 -6.76 15.78 -14.19
CA THR A 202 -5.35 15.99 -14.53
C THR A 202 -4.89 15.06 -15.65
N LEU A 203 -5.21 13.75 -15.60
CA LEU A 203 -4.91 12.83 -16.69
C LEU A 203 -5.54 13.25 -18.02
N THR A 204 -6.76 13.73 -17.99
CA THR A 204 -7.46 14.21 -19.19
C THR A 204 -6.72 15.40 -19.81
N ARG A 205 -6.27 16.36 -19.00
CA ARG A 205 -5.48 17.51 -19.47
C ARG A 205 -4.12 17.09 -20.04
N LEU A 206 -3.48 16.08 -19.45
CA LEU A 206 -2.14 15.63 -19.84
C LEU A 206 -2.12 14.65 -21.01
N LYS A 207 -3.25 14.12 -21.47
CA LYS A 207 -3.36 13.04 -22.47
C LYS A 207 -2.54 13.26 -23.73
N ASN A 208 -2.42 14.51 -24.20
CA ASN A 208 -1.70 14.89 -25.42
C ASN A 208 -0.41 15.69 -25.12
N GLU A 209 -0.12 15.92 -23.87
CA GLU A 209 1.04 16.70 -23.48
C GLU A 209 2.31 15.82 -23.42
N LYS A 210 3.44 16.47 -23.54
CA LYS A 210 4.77 15.81 -23.49
C LYS A 210 5.62 16.46 -22.40
N ILE A 211 6.29 15.62 -21.63
CA ILE A 211 7.37 16.06 -20.74
C ILE A 211 8.71 15.76 -21.45
N LYS A 212 9.52 16.79 -21.72
CA LYS A 212 10.79 16.68 -22.49
C LYS A 212 10.66 15.81 -23.77
N GLY A 213 9.57 16.01 -24.52
CA GLY A 213 9.32 15.29 -25.76
C GLY A 213 8.73 13.89 -25.63
N LYS A 214 8.58 13.36 -24.40
CA LYS A 214 7.98 12.05 -24.11
C LYS A 214 6.50 12.20 -23.71
N LYS A 215 5.64 11.34 -24.25
CA LYS A 215 4.23 11.32 -23.85
C LYS A 215 4.07 10.75 -22.43
N VAL A 216 3.13 11.29 -21.69
CA VAL A 216 2.62 10.71 -20.45
C VAL A 216 1.71 9.54 -20.80
N LYS A 217 1.88 8.42 -20.14
CA LYS A 217 1.02 7.25 -20.25
C LYS A 217 0.44 6.92 -18.90
#